data_cdaafafc0c44f440189411c0fc9c2682
#
_entry.id   cdaafafc0c44f440189411c0fc9c2682
#
_cell.length_a   1.000
_cell.length_b   1.000
_cell.length_c   1.000
_cell.angle_alpha   90.00
_cell.angle_beta   90.00
_cell.angle_gamma   90.00
#
_symmetry.space_group_name_H-M   'P 1'
#
loop_
_entity.id
_entity.type
_entity.pdbx_description
1 polymer ?
#
loop_
_entity_poly.entity_id
_entity_poly.type
_entity_poly.pdbx_seq_one_letter_code
_entity_poly.pdbx_strand_id
1 'polypeptide(L)'
;MSGETAAVVRGRVYGTVQLRHTERGTPAARFTVVQVPREYDRTHSQWRDGEPVPVICTVTGPLARHVAECLTDAVHVIVTGHLTIRDNLLYLDSAQVGVDLAHHVAYIDDTLPAVLAGPARPTTAARPAPAAASDADWWWSAPRSSWDAVTAPSRTGR
;
A
#
# COMPACT_ATOMS: atom_id res chain seq x y z
N MET A 1 -27.25 1.28 2.50
CA MET A 1 -26.48 0.01 2.49
C MET A 1 -25.21 0.29 1.72
N SER A 2 -24.12 0.53 2.43
CA SER A 2 -22.81 0.69 1.78
C SER A 2 -22.39 -0.69 1.28
N GLY A 3 -22.37 -0.87 -0.03
CA GLY A 3 -21.88 -2.09 -0.64
C GLY A 3 -20.36 -2.20 -0.45
N GLU A 4 -19.93 -2.69 0.71
CA GLU A 4 -18.54 -3.01 0.93
C GLU A 4 -18.18 -4.22 0.09
N THR A 5 -17.35 -4.00 -0.92
CA THR A 5 -16.91 -5.07 -1.79
C THR A 5 -15.62 -5.65 -1.23
N ALA A 6 -15.67 -6.91 -0.77
CA ALA A 6 -14.46 -7.64 -0.42
C ALA A 6 -13.61 -7.84 -1.68
N ALA A 7 -12.35 -7.49 -1.60
CA ALA A 7 -11.42 -7.56 -2.71
C ALA A 7 -10.10 -8.21 -2.30
N VAL A 8 -9.46 -8.85 -3.28
CA VAL A 8 -8.09 -9.35 -3.19
C VAL A 8 -7.26 -8.63 -4.24
N VAL A 9 -6.22 -7.95 -3.81
CA VAL A 9 -5.29 -7.23 -4.68
C VAL A 9 -3.93 -7.93 -4.63
N ARG A 10 -3.40 -8.29 -5.78
CA ARG A 10 -2.04 -8.81 -5.94
C ARG A 10 -1.24 -7.84 -6.78
N GLY A 11 -0.09 -7.46 -6.28
CA GLY A 11 0.74 -6.50 -7.00
C GLY A 11 2.04 -6.23 -6.29
N ARG A 12 2.71 -5.20 -6.74
CA ARG A 12 4.00 -4.78 -6.22
C ARG A 12 3.84 -3.51 -5.40
N VAL A 13 4.47 -3.47 -4.23
CA VAL A 13 4.56 -2.24 -3.43
C VAL A 13 5.31 -1.18 -4.21
N TYR A 14 4.77 0.02 -4.25
CA TYR A 14 5.39 1.18 -4.89
C TYR A 14 5.74 2.24 -3.85
N GLY A 15 7.01 2.58 -3.79
CA GLY A 15 7.54 3.56 -2.85
C GLY A 15 7.64 3.04 -1.42
N THR A 16 7.51 3.94 -0.46
CA THR A 16 7.70 3.66 0.96
C THR A 16 6.38 3.52 1.71
N VAL A 17 6.36 2.65 2.70
CA VAL A 17 5.24 2.54 3.65
C VAL A 17 5.28 3.72 4.62
N GLN A 18 4.18 4.43 4.74
CA GLN A 18 4.02 5.54 5.67
C GLN A 18 3.35 5.05 6.95
N LEU A 19 4.09 4.99 8.05
CA LEU A 19 3.56 4.65 9.38
C LEU A 19 3.29 5.93 10.17
N ARG A 20 2.09 6.03 10.74
CA ARG A 20 1.68 7.10 11.65
C ARG A 20 0.93 6.52 12.84
N HIS A 21 0.72 7.34 13.85
CA HIS A 21 -0.13 7.01 15.00
C HIS A 21 -1.31 7.98 15.02
N THR A 22 -2.49 7.44 15.26
CA THR A 22 -3.70 8.25 15.47
C THR A 22 -3.62 8.99 16.83
N GLU A 23 -4.49 9.96 17.07
CA GLU A 23 -4.59 10.66 18.37
C GLU A 23 -4.76 9.68 19.55
N ARG A 24 -5.38 8.56 19.31
CA ARG A 24 -5.56 7.48 20.30
C ARG A 24 -4.34 6.57 20.45
N GLY A 25 -3.23 6.89 19.76
CA GLY A 25 -2.02 6.11 19.80
C GLY A 25 -2.06 4.80 18.98
N THR A 26 -3.12 4.57 18.22
CA THR A 26 -3.22 3.38 17.36
C THR A 26 -2.33 3.56 16.13
N PRO A 27 -1.42 2.63 15.83
CA PRO A 27 -0.62 2.70 14.62
C PRO A 27 -1.51 2.51 13.37
N ALA A 28 -1.22 3.30 12.35
CA ALA A 28 -1.85 3.19 11.02
C ALA A 28 -0.77 3.31 9.95
N ALA A 29 -0.78 2.42 8.98
CA ALA A 29 0.16 2.47 7.87
C ALA A 29 -0.59 2.59 6.54
N ARG A 30 0.01 3.32 5.63
CA ARG A 30 -0.48 3.51 4.27
C ARG A 30 0.62 3.17 3.28
N PHE A 31 0.27 2.42 2.27
CA PHE A 31 1.18 2.03 1.19
C PHE A 31 0.40 1.84 -0.10
N THR A 32 1.11 1.81 -1.21
CA THR A 32 0.51 1.63 -2.53
C THR A 32 0.92 0.30 -3.10
N VAL A 33 -0.05 -0.40 -3.64
CA VAL A 33 0.17 -1.62 -4.43
C VAL A 33 -0.21 -1.35 -5.87
N VAL A 34 0.74 -1.56 -6.78
CA VAL A 34 0.50 -1.45 -8.21
C VAL A 34 0.22 -2.84 -8.77
N GLN A 35 -0.99 -3.02 -9.26
CA GLN A 35 -1.41 -4.22 -9.96
C GLN A 35 -1.26 -4.01 -11.46
N VAL A 36 -0.60 -4.92 -12.15
CA VAL A 36 -0.52 -4.94 -13.61
C VAL A 36 -1.36 -6.11 -14.10
N PRO A 37 -2.56 -5.83 -14.67
CA PRO A 37 -3.40 -6.87 -15.23
C PRO A 37 -2.75 -7.45 -16.48
N ARG A 38 -2.90 -8.76 -16.72
CA ARG A 38 -2.49 -9.36 -17.99
C ARG A 38 -3.68 -9.41 -18.92
N GLU A 39 -3.51 -8.91 -20.12
CA GLU A 39 -4.52 -8.85 -21.16
C GLU A 39 -4.11 -9.70 -22.35
N TYR A 40 -5.07 -10.42 -22.91
CA TYR A 40 -4.82 -11.19 -24.13
C TYR A 40 -5.11 -10.35 -25.37
N ASP A 41 -4.04 -10.01 -26.11
CA ASP A 41 -4.15 -9.33 -27.39
C ASP A 41 -4.53 -10.33 -28.48
N ARG A 42 -5.80 -10.27 -28.89
CA ARG A 42 -6.36 -11.16 -29.93
C ARG A 42 -5.76 -10.91 -31.31
N THR A 43 -5.28 -9.69 -31.55
CA THR A 43 -4.70 -9.33 -32.86
C THR A 43 -3.34 -9.98 -33.05
N HIS A 44 -2.56 -10.06 -32.01
CA HIS A 44 -1.21 -10.64 -32.04
C HIS A 44 -1.14 -12.04 -31.39
N SER A 45 -2.28 -12.56 -30.93
CA SER A 45 -2.40 -13.87 -30.26
C SER A 45 -1.40 -14.07 -29.11
N GLN A 46 -1.16 -13.02 -28.31
CA GLN A 46 -0.21 -13.06 -27.21
C GLN A 46 -0.72 -12.34 -25.98
N TRP A 47 -0.22 -12.76 -24.80
CA TRP A 47 -0.46 -12.07 -23.55
C TRP A 47 0.49 -10.89 -23.42
N ARG A 48 -0.06 -9.74 -23.06
CA ARG A 48 0.71 -8.54 -22.72
C ARG A 48 0.27 -7.95 -21.39
N ASP A 49 1.12 -7.14 -20.83
CA ASP A 49 0.78 -6.40 -19.62
C ASP A 49 -0.15 -5.24 -20.00
N GLY A 50 -1.24 -5.13 -19.24
CA GLY A 50 -2.19 -4.03 -19.35
C GLY A 50 -1.71 -2.78 -18.61
N GLU A 51 -2.59 -1.79 -18.48
CA GLU A 51 -2.27 -0.56 -17.78
C GLU A 51 -2.12 -0.81 -16.27
N PRO A 52 -1.04 -0.31 -15.64
CA PRO A 52 -0.83 -0.43 -14.21
C PRO A 52 -1.93 0.28 -13.42
N VAL A 53 -2.52 -0.42 -12.46
CA VAL A 53 -3.59 0.11 -11.59
C VAL A 53 -3.04 0.28 -10.18
N PRO A 54 -2.87 1.53 -9.69
CA PRO A 54 -2.47 1.78 -8.32
C PRO A 54 -3.66 1.61 -7.36
N VAL A 55 -3.44 0.89 -6.27
CA VAL A 55 -4.38 0.70 -5.17
C VAL A 55 -3.76 1.21 -3.89
N ILE A 56 -4.42 2.14 -3.23
CA ILE A 56 -3.98 2.71 -1.96
C ILE A 56 -4.49 1.81 -0.83
N CYS A 57 -3.57 1.15 -0.14
CA CYS A 57 -3.86 0.24 0.96
C CYS A 57 -3.65 0.95 2.29
N THR A 58 -4.60 0.77 3.22
CA THR A 58 -4.52 1.26 4.59
C THR A 58 -4.69 0.11 5.55
N VAL A 59 -3.84 0.04 6.57
CA VAL A 59 -3.88 -0.96 7.64
C VAL A 59 -3.78 -0.27 8.99
N THR A 60 -4.39 -0.85 10.02
CA THR A 60 -4.38 -0.29 11.37
C THR A 60 -3.96 -1.33 12.41
N GLY A 61 -3.62 -0.88 13.62
CA GLY A 61 -3.25 -1.75 14.71
C GLY A 61 -1.87 -2.40 14.56
N PRO A 62 -1.66 -3.58 15.16
CA PRO A 62 -0.37 -4.27 15.11
C PRO A 62 0.11 -4.58 13.69
N LEU A 63 -0.81 -4.87 12.78
CA LEU A 63 -0.52 -5.13 11.37
C LEU A 63 0.20 -3.93 10.70
N ALA A 64 -0.15 -2.70 11.07
CA ALA A 64 0.47 -1.51 10.52
C ALA A 64 1.99 -1.44 10.82
N ARG A 65 2.38 -1.87 12.02
CA ARG A 65 3.81 -1.93 12.41
C ARG A 65 4.55 -2.99 11.61
N HIS A 66 4.00 -4.19 11.53
CA HIS A 66 4.61 -5.29 10.78
C HIS A 66 4.76 -4.94 9.31
N VAL A 67 3.74 -4.33 8.72
CA VAL A 67 3.78 -3.87 7.32
C VAL A 67 4.88 -2.84 7.11
N ALA A 68 5.03 -1.88 8.03
CA ALA A 68 6.07 -0.85 7.93
C ALA A 68 7.49 -1.40 8.10
N GLU A 69 7.65 -2.48 8.86
CA GLU A 69 8.95 -3.13 9.07
C GLU A 69 9.31 -4.10 7.94
N CYS A 70 8.31 -4.81 7.39
CA CYS A 70 8.55 -5.90 6.44
C CYS A 70 8.48 -5.47 4.98
N LEU A 71 7.65 -4.46 4.64
CA LEU A 71 7.44 -4.09 3.26
C LEU A 71 8.37 -2.96 2.82
N THR A 72 9.05 -3.22 1.72
CA THR A 72 9.88 -2.23 1.01
C THR A 72 9.38 -2.07 -0.42
N ASP A 73 9.92 -1.08 -1.14
CA ASP A 73 9.63 -0.89 -2.55
C ASP A 73 9.91 -2.17 -3.36
N ALA A 74 9.10 -2.39 -4.36
CA ALA A 74 9.15 -3.53 -5.29
C ALA A 74 8.79 -4.91 -4.71
N VAL A 75 8.47 -5.06 -3.43
CA VAL A 75 8.01 -6.33 -2.85
C VAL A 75 6.62 -6.68 -3.40
N HIS A 76 6.46 -7.92 -3.87
CA HIS A 76 5.16 -8.43 -4.31
C HIS A 76 4.34 -8.89 -3.11
N VAL A 77 3.09 -8.44 -3.06
CA VAL A 77 2.19 -8.68 -1.95
C VAL A 77 0.81 -9.14 -2.42
N ILE A 78 0.13 -9.83 -1.53
CA ILE A 78 -1.28 -10.16 -1.64
C ILE A 78 -1.98 -9.47 -0.48
N VAL A 79 -2.94 -8.61 -0.80
CA VAL A 79 -3.68 -7.81 0.19
C VAL A 79 -5.15 -8.11 0.05
N THR A 80 -5.82 -8.38 1.16
CA THR A 80 -7.27 -8.56 1.21
C THR A 80 -7.92 -7.49 2.06
N GLY A 81 -9.11 -7.07 1.70
CA GLY A 81 -9.82 -6.04 2.45
C GLY A 81 -11.08 -5.56 1.74
N HIS A 82 -11.55 -4.41 2.15
CA HIS A 82 -12.73 -3.74 1.57
C HIS A 82 -12.31 -2.66 0.59
N LEU A 83 -12.76 -2.78 -0.65
CA LEU A 83 -12.44 -1.86 -1.73
C LEU A 83 -13.46 -0.72 -1.78
N THR A 84 -12.97 0.49 -1.85
CA THR A 84 -13.75 1.71 -2.05
C THR A 84 -13.15 2.54 -3.17
N ILE A 85 -13.99 3.16 -3.99
CA ILE A 85 -13.56 4.07 -5.05
C ILE A 85 -13.93 5.49 -4.64
N ARG A 86 -12.95 6.39 -4.62
CA ARG A 86 -13.13 7.82 -4.33
C ARG A 86 -12.21 8.64 -5.23
N ASP A 87 -12.75 9.72 -5.79
CA ASP A 87 -11.99 10.61 -6.68
C ASP A 87 -11.22 9.88 -7.79
N ASN A 88 -11.83 8.85 -8.37
CA ASN A 88 -11.24 7.97 -9.37
C ASN A 88 -9.99 7.19 -8.89
N LEU A 89 -9.79 7.06 -7.58
CA LEU A 89 -8.74 6.28 -6.96
C LEU A 89 -9.32 5.07 -6.21
N LEU A 90 -8.57 3.98 -6.22
CA LEU A 90 -8.92 2.76 -5.50
C LEU A 90 -8.29 2.77 -4.12
N TYR A 91 -9.13 2.63 -3.10
CA TYR A 91 -8.73 2.52 -1.69
C TYR A 91 -9.11 1.14 -1.17
N LEU A 92 -8.16 0.47 -0.53
CA LEU A 92 -8.37 -0.80 0.11
C LEU A 92 -8.13 -0.65 1.62
N ASP A 93 -9.20 -0.79 2.40
CA ASP A 93 -9.08 -0.96 3.85
C ASP A 93 -8.71 -2.41 4.13
N SER A 94 -7.42 -2.63 4.44
CA SER A 94 -6.80 -3.94 4.38
C SER A 94 -6.94 -4.68 5.69
N ALA A 95 -7.50 -5.88 5.63
CA ALA A 95 -7.63 -6.80 6.76
C ALA A 95 -6.42 -7.74 6.88
N GLN A 96 -5.83 -8.13 5.76
CA GLN A 96 -4.69 -9.05 5.73
C GLN A 96 -3.70 -8.60 4.66
N VAL A 97 -2.42 -8.77 4.97
CA VAL A 97 -1.30 -8.48 4.05
C VAL A 97 -0.32 -9.63 4.12
N GLY A 98 0.07 -10.15 2.99
CA GLY A 98 1.06 -11.23 2.90
C GLY A 98 2.05 -10.96 1.77
N VAL A 99 3.28 -11.47 1.92
CA VAL A 99 4.28 -11.48 0.86
C VAL A 99 3.93 -12.58 -0.14
N ASP A 100 3.99 -12.26 -1.43
CA ASP A 100 3.76 -13.24 -2.50
C ASP A 100 5.04 -14.06 -2.73
N LEU A 101 5.05 -15.29 -2.21
CA LEU A 101 6.18 -16.20 -2.32
C LEU A 101 6.43 -16.72 -3.75
N ALA A 102 5.55 -16.44 -4.69
CA ALA A 102 5.83 -16.73 -6.10
C ALA A 102 6.97 -15.86 -6.66
N HIS A 103 7.25 -14.73 -6.01
CA HIS A 103 8.24 -13.76 -6.46
C HIS A 103 9.41 -13.56 -5.48
N HIS A 104 9.20 -13.86 -4.19
CA HIS A 104 10.16 -13.59 -3.13
C HIS A 104 10.30 -14.76 -2.17
N VAL A 105 11.47 -14.87 -1.57
CA VAL A 105 11.70 -15.74 -0.40
C VAL A 105 11.51 -14.88 0.85
N ALA A 106 10.67 -15.34 1.78
CA ALA A 106 10.46 -14.68 3.07
C ALA A 106 11.08 -15.51 4.19
N TYR A 107 11.74 -14.84 5.12
CA TYR A 107 12.25 -15.43 6.33
C TYR A 107 11.37 -15.00 7.49
N ILE A 108 10.92 -15.96 8.29
CA ILE A 108 10.08 -15.71 9.46
C ILE A 108 10.98 -15.79 10.67
N ASP A 109 11.05 -14.71 11.44
CA ASP A 109 11.70 -14.70 12.74
C ASP A 109 10.66 -15.06 13.80
N ASP A 110 10.64 -16.32 14.23
CA ASP A 110 9.77 -16.86 15.25
C ASP A 110 10.35 -16.75 16.69
N THR A 111 11.58 -16.23 16.79
CA THR A 111 12.26 -16.03 18.08
C THR A 111 11.77 -14.81 18.84
N LEU A 112 11.16 -13.86 18.13
CA LEU A 112 10.55 -12.67 18.71
C LEU A 112 9.05 -12.92 18.93
N PRO A 113 8.59 -13.22 20.16
CA PRO A 113 7.16 -13.25 20.41
C PRO A 113 6.57 -11.89 20.07
N ALA A 114 5.41 -11.88 19.41
CA ALA A 114 4.71 -10.68 18.92
C ALA A 114 4.47 -9.60 20.00
N VAL A 115 4.63 -9.95 21.26
CA VAL A 115 4.50 -9.07 22.43
C VAL A 115 5.79 -8.30 22.74
N LEU A 116 6.94 -8.75 22.21
CA LEU A 116 8.25 -8.16 22.47
C LEU A 116 8.80 -7.31 21.29
N ALA A 117 8.01 -7.05 20.29
CA ALA A 117 8.28 -5.93 19.41
C ALA A 117 8.24 -4.67 20.29
N GLY A 118 9.36 -4.39 20.93
CA GLY A 118 9.55 -3.21 21.78
C GLY A 118 9.19 -1.95 21.03
N PRO A 119 9.12 -0.81 21.73
CA PRO A 119 8.81 0.46 21.08
C PRO A 119 9.73 0.60 19.87
N ALA A 120 9.11 0.85 18.71
CA ALA A 120 9.79 0.99 17.44
C ALA A 120 11.08 1.79 17.66
N ARG A 121 12.22 1.25 17.24
CA ARG A 121 13.49 1.98 17.25
C ARG A 121 13.20 3.38 16.74
N PRO A 122 13.55 4.45 17.46
CA PRO A 122 13.37 5.79 16.94
C PRO A 122 14.16 5.87 15.63
N THR A 123 13.45 5.92 14.54
CA THR A 123 14.08 6.26 13.26
C THR A 123 14.57 7.68 13.42
N THR A 124 15.87 7.85 13.49
CA THR A 124 16.57 9.12 13.60
C THR A 124 15.99 10.09 12.57
N ALA A 125 15.63 11.29 13.03
CA ALA A 125 15.07 12.41 12.29
C ALA A 125 13.56 12.34 12.00
N ALA A 126 12.76 12.45 13.04
CA ALA A 126 11.43 13.06 12.91
C ALA A 126 11.62 14.55 12.63
N ARG A 127 11.46 14.95 11.37
CA ARG A 127 11.23 16.34 11.01
C ARG A 127 9.96 16.80 11.73
N PRO A 128 9.95 17.95 12.42
CA PRO A 128 8.78 18.41 13.15
C PRO A 128 7.59 18.49 12.17
N ALA A 129 6.51 17.85 12.54
CA ALA A 129 5.26 17.90 11.79
C ALA A 129 4.73 19.32 11.75
N PRO A 130 4.25 19.83 10.60
CA PRO A 130 3.48 21.06 10.59
C PRO A 130 2.19 20.85 11.40
N ALA A 131 1.82 21.85 12.19
CA ALA A 131 0.70 21.83 13.11
C ALA A 131 -0.62 21.52 12.39
N ALA A 132 -1.38 20.60 12.99
CA ALA A 132 -2.84 20.47 12.95
C ALA A 132 -3.52 20.48 11.56
N ALA A 133 -3.46 19.35 10.88
CA ALA A 133 -4.62 18.86 10.15
C ALA A 133 -5.31 17.82 11.05
N SER A 134 -6.64 17.85 11.13
CA SER A 134 -7.41 16.91 11.94
C SER A 134 -7.04 15.48 11.55
N ASP A 135 -6.80 14.59 12.54
CA ASP A 135 -6.31 13.20 12.32
C ASP A 135 -7.21 12.36 11.40
N ALA A 136 -8.43 12.81 11.12
CA ALA A 136 -9.33 12.13 10.20
C ALA A 136 -8.93 12.28 8.73
N ASP A 137 -8.21 13.33 8.39
CA ASP A 137 -7.99 13.71 6.98
C ASP A 137 -6.53 13.53 6.49
N TRP A 138 -5.61 13.04 7.33
CA TRP A 138 -4.20 12.93 6.96
C TRP A 138 -3.94 12.06 5.72
N TRP A 139 -4.76 11.06 5.49
CA TRP A 139 -4.64 10.20 4.30
C TRP A 139 -5.20 10.84 3.01
N TRP A 140 -5.98 11.92 3.13
CA TRP A 140 -6.51 12.68 2.00
C TRP A 140 -5.52 13.75 1.52
N SER A 141 -4.63 14.18 2.40
CA SER A 141 -3.70 15.31 2.18
C SER A 141 -2.36 14.87 1.55
N ALA A 142 -2.23 13.66 1.05
CA ALA A 142 -1.01 13.25 0.36
C ALA A 142 -0.78 14.15 -0.86
N PRO A 143 0.42 14.71 -1.01
CA PRO A 143 0.72 15.56 -2.17
C PRO A 143 0.48 14.77 -3.45
N ARG A 144 -0.32 15.32 -4.35
CA ARG A 144 -0.70 14.73 -5.64
C ARG A 144 0.50 14.49 -6.54
N SER A 145 1.63 15.15 -6.27
CA SER A 145 2.84 15.13 -7.10
C SER A 145 3.53 13.78 -7.26
N SER A 146 3.29 12.81 -6.34
CA SER A 146 3.87 11.47 -6.50
C SER A 146 3.02 10.52 -7.36
N TRP A 147 1.78 10.91 -7.63
CA TRP A 147 0.82 10.08 -8.38
C TRP A 147 0.76 10.46 -9.85
N ASP A 148 0.98 11.73 -10.18
CA ASP A 148 0.99 12.23 -11.56
C ASP A 148 2.10 11.59 -12.41
N ALA A 149 3.16 11.07 -11.76
CA ALA A 149 4.24 10.38 -12.43
C ALA A 149 3.88 8.95 -12.88
N VAL A 150 2.90 8.31 -12.22
CA VAL A 150 2.47 6.93 -12.53
C VAL A 150 1.32 6.92 -13.54
N THR A 151 0.52 7.99 -13.58
CA THR A 151 -0.65 8.10 -14.46
C THR A 151 -0.42 8.94 -15.70
N ALA A 152 0.76 9.55 -15.87
CA ALA A 152 1.06 10.30 -17.07
C ALA A 152 1.17 9.34 -18.28
N PRO A 153 0.30 9.44 -19.28
CA PRO A 153 0.47 8.67 -20.51
C PRO A 153 1.79 9.04 -21.14
N SER A 154 2.61 8.05 -21.43
CA SER A 154 3.85 8.24 -22.20
C SER A 154 3.47 8.85 -23.56
N ARG A 155 3.58 10.17 -23.69
CA ARG A 155 3.55 10.82 -24.97
C ARG A 155 4.85 10.49 -25.71
N THR A 156 4.86 9.34 -26.34
CA THR A 156 5.79 9.11 -27.46
C THR A 156 5.24 9.88 -28.64
N GLY A 157 5.67 11.12 -28.76
CA GLY A 157 5.53 11.90 -29.99
C GLY A 157 6.70 11.60 -30.90
N ARG A 158 6.38 11.10 -32.10
CA ARG A 158 7.14 11.08 -33.34
C ARG A 158 8.55 10.53 -33.32
#